data_5803d23f692c848ab841be837b43f396
#
_entry.id   5803d23f692c848ab841be837b43f396
#
_cell.length_a   1.000
_cell.length_b   1.000
_cell.length_c   1.000
_cell.angle_alpha   90.00
_cell.angle_beta   90.00
_cell.angle_gamma   90.00
#
_symmetry.space_group_name_H-M   'P 1'
#
loop_
_entity.id
_entity.type
_entity.pdbx_description
1 polymer ?
#
loop_
_entity_poly.entity_id
_entity_poly.type
_entity_poly.pdbx_seq_one_letter_code
_entity_poly.pdbx_strand_id
1 'polypeptide(L)'
;MRALYKSALLVGGLLLGSMVWAQKTQLLVYTALEVDQLKAYQEGFNKVHPEIDIKWVRDSTGVITAKLLAEKSNPQADAVMGVAATSLALMKKNGMLEPFAPLNLDAIMPQYRDKANPPAWWGMNVWGATICFNTVEAKKRNISKPETWKDLTKPEYKGQIVMPNPASSGTGYFDVIAWLTLFGDQNGKGGGWKYMDGLHENIAQYTHSGSKPCNMAASGEYVVGISFEYRANANKAKGAPIDLVFPKEGLGWDLESFAIHKGTKQLDAAKKLANWASSKDAMKLYGKNFAITAHPGVADPLPNVPKDYESRLVKLDFEYAADQRERILAEWNTRYNGKSEKR
;
A
#
# COMPACT_ATOMS: atom_id res chain seq x y z
N MET A 1 22.33 13.85 -91.63
CA MET A 1 22.04 12.64 -90.85
C MET A 1 22.02 13.07 -89.38
N ARG A 2 20.82 13.17 -88.79
CA ARG A 2 20.63 13.60 -87.40
C ARG A 2 20.31 12.38 -86.56
N ALA A 3 21.13 12.05 -85.55
CA ALA A 3 20.91 10.99 -84.59
C ALA A 3 20.10 11.52 -83.39
N LEU A 4 18.97 10.88 -83.12
CA LEU A 4 18.09 11.16 -81.96
C LEU A 4 18.54 10.28 -80.82
N TYR A 5 19.00 10.90 -79.68
CA TYR A 5 19.20 10.21 -78.44
C TYR A 5 17.88 10.23 -77.64
N LYS A 6 17.36 9.07 -77.36
CA LYS A 6 16.23 8.89 -76.41
C LYS A 6 16.81 8.67 -75.03
N SER A 7 16.64 9.65 -74.13
CA SER A 7 16.95 9.52 -72.71
C SER A 7 15.75 8.89 -71.98
N ALA A 8 15.94 7.69 -71.40
CA ALA A 8 14.98 7.04 -70.51
C ALA A 8 15.22 7.54 -69.06
N LEU A 9 14.28 8.31 -68.50
CA LEU A 9 14.27 8.66 -67.11
C LEU A 9 13.70 7.48 -66.31
N LEU A 10 14.55 6.81 -65.53
CA LEU A 10 14.15 5.88 -64.48
C LEU A 10 13.71 6.70 -63.23
N VAL A 11 12.41 6.74 -62.97
CA VAL A 11 11.87 7.27 -61.72
C VAL A 11 11.92 6.16 -60.67
N GLY A 12 12.98 6.18 -59.85
CA GLY A 12 13.10 5.33 -58.68
C GLY A 12 12.21 5.88 -57.54
N GLY A 13 11.03 5.30 -57.35
CA GLY A 13 10.17 5.61 -56.22
C GLY A 13 10.78 5.08 -54.92
N LEU A 14 11.35 5.96 -54.08
CA LEU A 14 11.68 5.66 -52.70
C LEU A 14 10.38 5.54 -51.91
N LEU A 15 9.97 4.31 -51.62
CA LEU A 15 8.98 4.01 -50.61
C LEU A 15 9.60 4.29 -49.22
N LEU A 16 9.49 5.53 -48.74
CA LEU A 16 9.71 5.89 -47.35
C LEU A 16 8.57 5.25 -46.54
N GLY A 17 8.79 4.04 -46.04
CA GLY A 17 7.95 3.42 -45.05
C GLY A 17 8.01 4.27 -43.79
N SER A 18 7.01 5.12 -43.59
CA SER A 18 6.79 5.78 -42.30
C SER A 18 6.58 4.71 -41.26
N MET A 19 7.57 4.44 -40.42
CA MET A 19 7.37 3.72 -39.14
C MET A 19 6.43 4.56 -38.31
N VAL A 20 5.14 4.27 -38.41
CA VAL A 20 4.16 4.77 -37.45
C VAL A 20 4.48 4.09 -36.11
N TRP A 21 5.17 4.78 -35.24
CA TRP A 21 5.30 4.36 -33.86
C TRP A 21 3.90 4.42 -33.28
N ALA A 22 3.29 3.26 -33.08
CA ALA A 22 1.98 3.19 -32.43
C ALA A 22 2.12 3.84 -31.06
N GLN A 23 1.38 4.93 -30.85
CA GLN A 23 1.36 5.62 -29.56
C GLN A 23 0.87 4.64 -28.49
N LYS A 24 1.64 4.45 -27.43
CA LYS A 24 1.27 3.56 -26.33
C LYS A 24 -0.02 4.04 -25.68
N THR A 25 -0.88 3.09 -25.33
CA THR A 25 -2.08 3.38 -24.52
C THR A 25 -1.64 3.87 -23.15
N GLN A 26 -2.07 5.07 -22.76
CA GLN A 26 -1.80 5.63 -21.44
C GLN A 26 -2.83 5.10 -20.43
N LEU A 27 -2.37 4.53 -19.33
CA LEU A 27 -3.21 4.02 -18.25
C LEU A 27 -2.89 4.77 -16.96
N LEU A 28 -3.86 5.54 -16.44
CA LEU A 28 -3.68 6.31 -15.21
C LEU A 28 -4.02 5.45 -14.01
N VAL A 29 -3.01 5.13 -13.19
CA VAL A 29 -3.15 4.25 -12.03
C VAL A 29 -2.85 5.00 -10.74
N TYR A 30 -3.83 5.03 -9.84
CA TYR A 30 -3.63 5.58 -8.49
C TYR A 30 -3.07 4.50 -7.56
N THR A 31 -2.08 4.88 -6.76
CA THR A 31 -1.33 3.90 -5.96
C THR A 31 -0.84 4.45 -4.62
N ALA A 32 -0.73 3.57 -3.63
CA ALA A 32 -0.03 3.81 -2.37
C ALA A 32 1.23 2.96 -2.21
N LEU A 33 1.64 2.23 -3.25
CA LEU A 33 2.90 1.49 -3.28
C LEU A 33 4.09 2.39 -2.95
N GLU A 34 5.10 1.84 -2.33
CA GLU A 34 6.34 2.56 -2.10
C GLU A 34 7.06 2.83 -3.44
N VAL A 35 7.74 3.97 -3.53
CA VAL A 35 8.37 4.42 -4.79
C VAL A 35 9.36 3.40 -5.35
N ASP A 36 10.08 2.70 -4.46
CA ASP A 36 11.07 1.69 -4.82
C ASP A 36 10.46 0.39 -5.38
N GLN A 37 9.14 0.18 -5.26
CA GLN A 37 8.41 -0.95 -5.85
C GLN A 37 7.92 -0.67 -7.28
N LEU A 38 7.58 0.59 -7.61
CA LEU A 38 6.88 0.95 -8.85
C LEU A 38 7.62 0.51 -10.11
N LYS A 39 8.96 0.72 -10.14
CA LYS A 39 9.78 0.36 -11.29
C LYS A 39 9.72 -1.13 -11.61
N ALA A 40 9.89 -1.98 -10.59
CA ALA A 40 9.89 -3.44 -10.78
C ALA A 40 8.52 -3.95 -11.27
N TYR A 41 7.42 -3.37 -10.76
CA TYR A 41 6.07 -3.76 -11.16
C TYR A 41 5.75 -3.29 -12.57
N GLN A 42 6.12 -2.06 -12.92
CA GLN A 42 5.95 -1.57 -14.29
C GLN A 42 6.78 -2.38 -15.31
N GLU A 43 8.04 -2.66 -15.00
CA GLU A 43 8.89 -3.49 -15.86
C GLU A 43 8.33 -4.91 -16.00
N GLY A 44 7.81 -5.51 -14.92
CA GLY A 44 7.16 -6.81 -14.96
C GLY A 44 5.93 -6.81 -15.85
N PHE A 45 5.07 -5.81 -15.74
CA PHE A 45 3.90 -5.65 -16.60
C PHE A 45 4.29 -5.40 -18.07
N ASN A 46 5.25 -4.51 -18.33
CA ASN A 46 5.63 -4.15 -19.69
C ASN A 46 6.37 -5.27 -20.45
N LYS A 47 6.85 -6.32 -19.79
CA LYS A 47 7.35 -7.54 -20.45
C LYS A 47 6.26 -8.26 -21.25
N VAL A 48 5.01 -8.21 -20.78
CA VAL A 48 3.88 -8.87 -21.43
C VAL A 48 2.94 -7.89 -22.17
N HIS A 49 2.97 -6.61 -21.78
CA HIS A 49 2.14 -5.55 -22.37
C HIS A 49 2.98 -4.30 -22.66
N PRO A 50 3.94 -4.37 -23.62
CA PRO A 50 4.80 -3.25 -23.98
C PRO A 50 4.04 -2.08 -24.63
N GLU A 51 2.83 -2.32 -25.14
CA GLU A 51 1.94 -1.34 -25.78
C GLU A 51 1.21 -0.43 -24.78
N ILE A 52 1.28 -0.73 -23.45
CA ILE A 52 0.62 0.07 -22.41
C ILE A 52 1.69 0.79 -21.58
N ASP A 53 1.48 2.08 -21.34
CA ASP A 53 2.33 2.91 -20.50
C ASP A 53 1.53 3.36 -19.26
N ILE A 54 1.99 2.92 -18.07
CA ILE A 54 1.33 3.27 -16.81
C ILE A 54 1.80 4.64 -16.35
N LYS A 55 0.84 5.52 -16.07
CA LYS A 55 1.06 6.80 -15.40
C LYS A 55 0.65 6.67 -13.94
N TRP A 56 1.62 6.65 -13.06
CA TRP A 56 1.40 6.52 -11.63
C TRP A 56 1.05 7.86 -10.99
N VAL A 57 -0.05 7.90 -10.23
CA VAL A 57 -0.34 8.95 -9.26
C VAL A 57 -0.19 8.33 -7.88
N ARG A 58 0.88 8.70 -7.20
CA ARG A 58 1.28 8.07 -5.94
C ARG A 58 1.12 9.02 -4.75
N ASP A 59 0.45 8.53 -3.71
CA ASP A 59 0.46 9.11 -2.36
C ASP A 59 0.12 8.02 -1.33
N SER A 60 0.08 8.35 -0.04
CA SER A 60 -0.36 7.42 1.01
C SER A 60 -1.84 7.06 0.85
N THR A 61 -2.22 5.86 1.31
CA THR A 61 -3.57 5.29 1.12
C THR A 61 -4.70 6.25 1.45
N GLY A 62 -4.64 6.94 2.58
CA GLY A 62 -5.72 7.86 2.99
C GLY A 62 -5.84 9.07 2.07
N VAL A 63 -4.72 9.58 1.56
CA VAL A 63 -4.70 10.70 0.58
C VAL A 63 -5.29 10.24 -0.76
N ILE A 64 -4.86 9.07 -1.27
CA ILE A 64 -5.43 8.47 -2.50
C ILE A 64 -6.93 8.21 -2.32
N THR A 65 -7.35 7.69 -1.16
CA THR A 65 -8.77 7.46 -0.84
C THR A 65 -9.59 8.74 -0.90
N ALA A 66 -9.09 9.81 -0.26
CA ALA A 66 -9.76 11.11 -0.27
C ALA A 66 -9.84 11.71 -1.69
N LYS A 67 -8.77 11.55 -2.49
CA LYS A 67 -8.72 11.99 -3.89
C LYS A 67 -9.75 11.24 -4.73
N LEU A 68 -9.80 9.92 -4.65
CA LEU A 68 -10.78 9.11 -5.36
C LEU A 68 -12.23 9.52 -5.01
N LEU A 69 -12.53 9.70 -3.72
CA LEU A 69 -13.86 10.15 -3.26
C LEU A 69 -14.22 11.53 -3.80
N ALA A 70 -13.28 12.47 -3.81
CA ALA A 70 -13.48 13.81 -4.36
C ALA A 70 -13.75 13.80 -5.88
N GLU A 71 -13.18 12.84 -6.60
CA GLU A 71 -13.32 12.65 -8.04
C GLU A 71 -14.51 11.75 -8.42
N LYS A 72 -15.33 11.30 -7.47
CA LYS A 72 -16.44 10.35 -7.70
C LYS A 72 -17.36 10.75 -8.84
N SER A 73 -17.69 12.04 -8.99
CA SER A 73 -18.57 12.55 -10.06
C SER A 73 -17.85 12.73 -11.41
N ASN A 74 -16.52 12.80 -11.41
CA ASN A 74 -15.68 12.93 -12.61
C ASN A 74 -14.39 12.12 -12.46
N PRO A 75 -14.48 10.79 -12.56
CA PRO A 75 -13.36 9.88 -12.34
C PRO A 75 -12.18 10.17 -13.27
N GLN A 76 -10.98 10.21 -12.70
CA GLN A 76 -9.73 10.39 -13.46
C GLN A 76 -8.94 9.10 -13.58
N ALA A 77 -8.88 8.30 -12.50
CA ALA A 77 -8.13 7.04 -12.49
C ALA A 77 -8.80 5.97 -13.36
N ASP A 78 -7.97 5.21 -14.08
CA ASP A 78 -8.42 4.01 -14.80
C ASP A 78 -8.42 2.78 -13.89
N ALA A 79 -7.42 2.69 -13.03
CA ALA A 79 -7.29 1.60 -12.06
C ALA A 79 -6.65 2.09 -10.76
N VAL A 80 -6.78 1.27 -9.74
CA VAL A 80 -6.15 1.44 -8.43
C VAL A 80 -5.31 0.20 -8.16
N MET A 81 -4.03 0.37 -7.81
CA MET A 81 -3.12 -0.75 -7.55
C MET A 81 -2.26 -0.45 -6.31
N GLY A 82 -2.25 -1.37 -5.34
CA GLY A 82 -1.47 -1.21 -4.11
C GLY A 82 -2.05 -0.20 -3.13
N VAL A 83 -3.38 -0.05 -3.13
CA VAL A 83 -4.11 0.71 -2.10
C VAL A 83 -4.79 -0.27 -1.15
N ALA A 84 -4.91 0.07 0.11
CA ALA A 84 -5.50 -0.78 1.15
C ALA A 84 -6.88 -1.34 0.76
N ALA A 85 -7.12 -2.64 1.00
CA ALA A 85 -8.41 -3.27 0.75
C ALA A 85 -9.54 -2.62 1.55
N THR A 86 -9.28 -2.12 2.77
CA THR A 86 -10.25 -1.33 3.55
C THR A 86 -10.72 -0.09 2.81
N SER A 87 -9.84 0.55 2.01
CA SER A 87 -10.21 1.68 1.15
C SER A 87 -10.97 1.23 -0.09
N LEU A 88 -10.58 0.11 -0.71
CA LEU A 88 -11.31 -0.42 -1.86
C LEU A 88 -12.71 -0.93 -1.48
N ALA A 89 -12.89 -1.50 -0.28
CA ALA A 89 -14.22 -1.82 0.26
C ALA A 89 -15.10 -0.55 0.38
N LEU A 90 -14.52 0.57 0.85
CA LEU A 90 -15.21 1.86 0.87
C LEU A 90 -15.55 2.37 -0.54
N MET A 91 -14.64 2.23 -1.52
CA MET A 91 -14.90 2.60 -2.91
C MET A 91 -16.02 1.75 -3.53
N LYS A 92 -16.02 0.44 -3.28
CA LYS A 92 -17.09 -0.49 -3.69
C LYS A 92 -18.44 -0.04 -3.14
N LYS A 93 -18.53 0.26 -1.83
CA LYS A 93 -19.73 0.77 -1.19
C LYS A 93 -20.27 2.05 -1.84
N ASN A 94 -19.35 2.89 -2.33
CA ASN A 94 -19.67 4.11 -3.07
C ASN A 94 -20.00 3.89 -4.56
N GLY A 95 -20.00 2.65 -5.06
CA GLY A 95 -20.30 2.31 -6.45
C GLY A 95 -19.25 2.76 -7.46
N MET A 96 -17.99 2.92 -7.02
CA MET A 96 -16.88 3.49 -7.80
C MET A 96 -16.01 2.44 -8.49
N LEU A 97 -16.21 1.17 -8.23
CA LEU A 97 -15.40 0.09 -8.79
C LEU A 97 -16.16 -0.69 -9.87
N GLU A 98 -15.43 -1.12 -10.89
CA GLU A 98 -15.92 -1.99 -11.96
C GLU A 98 -15.66 -3.45 -11.56
N PRO A 99 -16.71 -4.27 -11.37
CA PRO A 99 -16.54 -5.69 -11.04
C PRO A 99 -15.86 -6.43 -12.20
N PHE A 100 -14.80 -7.17 -11.88
CA PHE A 100 -14.05 -7.93 -12.87
C PHE A 100 -13.38 -9.16 -12.23
N ALA A 101 -13.55 -10.33 -12.86
CA ALA A 101 -12.85 -11.54 -12.46
C ALA A 101 -11.55 -11.67 -13.27
N PRO A 102 -10.35 -11.44 -12.67
CA PRO A 102 -9.10 -11.64 -13.38
C PRO A 102 -8.83 -13.13 -13.63
N LEU A 103 -8.00 -13.45 -14.62
CA LEU A 103 -7.71 -14.83 -15.05
C LEU A 103 -7.22 -15.76 -13.93
N ASN A 104 -6.56 -15.21 -12.92
CA ASN A 104 -6.00 -15.98 -11.80
C ASN A 104 -6.81 -15.83 -10.49
N LEU A 105 -8.07 -15.44 -10.57
CA LEU A 105 -8.91 -15.20 -9.40
C LEU A 105 -8.97 -16.40 -8.45
N ASP A 106 -9.03 -17.63 -8.99
CA ASP A 106 -9.14 -18.86 -8.19
C ASP A 106 -7.85 -19.18 -7.41
N ALA A 107 -6.71 -18.63 -7.82
CA ALA A 107 -5.46 -18.75 -7.09
C ALA A 107 -5.35 -17.75 -5.92
N ILE A 108 -6.19 -16.71 -5.90
CA ILE A 108 -6.26 -15.75 -4.79
C ILE A 108 -7.09 -16.35 -3.66
N MET A 109 -6.52 -16.38 -2.46
CA MET A 109 -7.21 -16.90 -1.28
C MET A 109 -8.55 -16.15 -1.05
N PRO A 110 -9.64 -16.88 -0.72
CA PRO A 110 -10.97 -16.27 -0.59
C PRO A 110 -11.05 -15.10 0.41
N GLN A 111 -10.26 -15.14 1.50
CA GLN A 111 -10.19 -14.06 2.48
C GLN A 111 -9.45 -12.81 1.98
N TYR A 112 -8.77 -12.88 0.84
CA TYR A 112 -8.00 -11.79 0.25
C TYR A 112 -8.68 -11.19 -0.98
N ARG A 113 -9.98 -11.38 -1.13
CA ARG A 113 -10.78 -10.79 -2.23
C ARG A 113 -12.17 -10.41 -1.77
N ASP A 114 -12.78 -9.52 -2.52
CA ASP A 114 -14.20 -9.19 -2.36
C ASP A 114 -15.07 -10.45 -2.51
N LYS A 115 -16.09 -10.55 -1.67
CA LYS A 115 -17.03 -11.70 -1.64
C LYS A 115 -18.03 -11.71 -2.81
N ALA A 116 -18.17 -10.59 -3.55
CA ALA A 116 -19.05 -10.53 -4.71
C ALA A 116 -18.52 -11.39 -5.88
N ASN A 117 -19.39 -11.78 -6.79
CA ASN A 117 -19.04 -12.51 -8.00
C ASN A 117 -19.65 -11.80 -9.23
N PRO A 118 -18.85 -11.19 -10.12
CA PRO A 118 -17.39 -10.99 -10.02
C PRO A 118 -17.01 -10.03 -8.89
N PRO A 119 -15.78 -10.17 -8.33
CA PRO A 119 -15.30 -9.30 -7.26
C PRO A 119 -15.04 -7.89 -7.77
N ALA A 120 -15.22 -6.88 -6.93
CA ALA A 120 -14.87 -5.50 -7.24
C ALA A 120 -13.41 -5.14 -6.92
N TRP A 121 -12.75 -5.93 -6.08
CA TRP A 121 -11.34 -5.79 -5.72
C TRP A 121 -10.74 -7.12 -5.26
N TRP A 122 -9.40 -7.22 -5.29
CA TRP A 122 -8.65 -8.36 -4.74
C TRP A 122 -7.27 -7.94 -4.26
N GLY A 123 -6.73 -8.74 -3.33
CA GLY A 123 -5.43 -8.52 -2.72
C GLY A 123 -4.27 -8.95 -3.62
N MET A 124 -3.16 -8.28 -3.43
CA MET A 124 -1.84 -8.58 -4.01
C MET A 124 -0.96 -9.26 -2.96
N ASN A 125 -0.82 -8.64 -1.80
CA ASN A 125 -0.05 -9.10 -0.65
C ASN A 125 -0.59 -8.48 0.64
N VAL A 126 -0.24 -9.09 1.76
CA VAL A 126 -0.47 -8.54 3.09
C VAL A 126 0.71 -7.64 3.46
N TRP A 127 0.42 -6.48 4.05
CA TRP A 127 1.42 -5.74 4.82
C TRP A 127 0.92 -5.50 6.24
N GLY A 128 1.81 -5.61 7.22
CA GLY A 128 1.42 -5.57 8.63
C GLY A 128 2.33 -4.75 9.51
N ALA A 129 1.80 -4.45 10.69
CA ALA A 129 2.44 -3.61 11.67
C ALA A 129 3.78 -4.17 12.14
N THR A 130 4.73 -3.27 12.32
CA THR A 130 5.95 -3.53 13.08
C THR A 130 6.43 -2.24 13.76
N ILE A 131 7.19 -2.40 14.82
CA ILE A 131 7.89 -1.31 15.46
C ILE A 131 9.34 -1.32 15.00
N CYS A 132 9.81 -0.23 14.41
CA CYS A 132 11.22 0.02 14.15
C CYS A 132 11.84 0.60 15.42
N PHE A 133 12.67 -0.19 16.11
CA PHE A 133 13.31 0.18 17.36
C PHE A 133 14.80 0.46 17.15
N ASN A 134 15.22 1.71 17.27
CA ASN A 134 16.64 2.07 17.13
C ASN A 134 17.43 1.65 18.37
N THR A 135 18.29 0.64 18.20
CA THR A 135 19.06 0.03 19.29
C THR A 135 20.17 0.94 19.82
N VAL A 136 20.73 1.81 18.99
CA VAL A 136 21.79 2.73 19.36
C VAL A 136 21.23 3.88 20.20
N GLU A 137 20.17 4.54 19.72
CA GLU A 137 19.53 5.64 20.44
C GLU A 137 18.85 5.17 21.72
N ALA A 138 18.26 3.98 21.72
CA ALA A 138 17.68 3.36 22.91
C ALA A 138 18.74 3.16 24.01
N LYS A 139 19.92 2.62 23.65
CA LYS A 139 21.03 2.44 24.58
C LYS A 139 21.50 3.77 25.18
N LYS A 140 21.66 4.82 24.37
CA LYS A 140 22.06 6.15 24.82
C LYS A 140 21.08 6.76 25.84
N ARG A 141 19.79 6.46 25.67
CA ARG A 141 18.69 7.02 26.47
C ARG A 141 18.21 6.08 27.57
N ASN A 142 18.81 4.89 27.70
CA ASN A 142 18.42 3.83 28.64
C ASN A 142 16.93 3.44 28.49
N ILE A 143 16.47 3.27 27.23
CA ILE A 143 15.11 2.87 26.88
C ILE A 143 15.10 1.38 26.55
N SER A 144 14.22 0.61 27.18
CA SER A 144 14.08 -0.83 26.96
C SER A 144 13.43 -1.12 25.62
N LYS A 145 13.76 -2.26 24.99
CA LYS A 145 13.07 -2.72 23.78
C LYS A 145 11.64 -3.17 24.14
N PRO A 146 10.60 -2.65 23.45
CA PRO A 146 9.23 -3.06 23.70
C PRO A 146 8.99 -4.47 23.17
N GLU A 147 8.09 -5.22 23.81
CA GLU A 147 7.63 -6.53 23.36
C GLU A 147 6.13 -6.53 23.03
N THR A 148 5.42 -5.54 23.55
CA THR A 148 3.96 -5.42 23.47
C THR A 148 3.57 -3.99 23.05
N TRP A 149 2.37 -3.82 22.52
CA TRP A 149 1.82 -2.48 22.29
C TRP A 149 1.72 -1.67 23.57
N LYS A 150 1.31 -2.33 24.67
CA LYS A 150 1.17 -1.69 25.97
C LYS A 150 2.50 -1.16 26.53
N ASP A 151 3.63 -1.75 26.18
CA ASP A 151 4.93 -1.22 26.59
C ASP A 151 5.15 0.21 26.14
N LEU A 152 4.63 0.58 24.95
CA LEU A 152 4.78 1.92 24.39
C LEU A 152 4.07 3.02 25.21
N THR A 153 3.24 2.67 26.19
CA THR A 153 2.62 3.64 27.10
C THR A 153 3.46 3.93 28.34
N LYS A 154 4.61 3.25 28.51
CA LYS A 154 5.52 3.48 29.66
C LYS A 154 6.18 4.87 29.54
N PRO A 155 6.45 5.54 30.69
CA PRO A 155 7.00 6.90 30.71
C PRO A 155 8.38 7.04 30.01
N GLU A 156 9.17 5.97 29.94
CA GLU A 156 10.49 5.97 29.29
C GLU A 156 10.44 6.31 27.79
N TYR A 157 9.28 6.10 27.15
CA TYR A 157 9.07 6.40 25.72
C TYR A 157 8.59 7.82 25.45
N LYS A 158 8.40 8.66 26.47
CA LYS A 158 7.82 10.00 26.32
C LYS A 158 8.58 10.84 25.29
N GLY A 159 7.88 11.25 24.21
CA GLY A 159 8.46 12.03 23.13
C GLY A 159 9.44 11.25 22.23
N GLN A 160 9.49 9.92 22.33
CA GLN A 160 10.40 9.06 21.57
C GLN A 160 9.70 8.23 20.49
N ILE A 161 8.40 8.36 20.36
CA ILE A 161 7.59 7.56 19.43
C ILE A 161 7.06 8.46 18.32
N VAL A 162 7.21 8.00 17.08
CA VAL A 162 6.52 8.54 15.92
C VAL A 162 5.65 7.47 15.28
N MET A 163 4.48 7.84 14.76
CA MET A 163 3.58 6.91 14.08
C MET A 163 2.83 7.60 12.94
N PRO A 164 2.26 6.83 11.99
CA PRO A 164 1.48 7.42 10.91
C PRO A 164 0.13 7.95 11.39
N ASN A 165 -0.32 9.07 10.84
CA ASN A 165 -1.68 9.57 11.01
C ASN A 165 -2.68 8.66 10.25
N PRO A 166 -3.71 8.10 10.89
CA PRO A 166 -4.66 7.17 10.25
C PRO A 166 -5.53 7.80 9.18
N ALA A 167 -5.70 9.12 9.17
CA ALA A 167 -6.49 9.80 8.14
C ALA A 167 -5.74 9.85 6.80
N SER A 168 -4.40 9.97 6.83
CA SER A 168 -3.56 10.03 5.62
C SER A 168 -2.90 8.70 5.27
N SER A 169 -2.61 7.84 6.24
CA SER A 169 -1.85 6.59 6.08
C SER A 169 -2.72 5.35 6.28
N GLY A 170 -2.64 4.38 5.35
CA GLY A 170 -3.23 3.06 5.54
C GLY A 170 -2.63 2.31 6.72
N THR A 171 -1.31 2.45 6.93
CA THR A 171 -0.61 1.89 8.11
C THR A 171 -1.19 2.44 9.40
N GLY A 172 -1.31 3.76 9.53
CA GLY A 172 -1.94 4.35 10.71
C GLY A 172 -3.37 3.88 10.92
N TYR A 173 -4.13 3.69 9.82
CA TYR A 173 -5.51 3.24 9.92
C TYR A 173 -5.62 1.78 10.38
N PHE A 174 -4.83 0.86 9.83
CA PHE A 174 -4.86 -0.52 10.28
C PHE A 174 -4.37 -0.68 11.73
N ASP A 175 -3.41 0.14 12.19
CA ASP A 175 -2.98 0.13 13.58
C ASP A 175 -4.14 0.50 14.52
N VAL A 176 -4.86 1.58 14.20
CA VAL A 176 -6.03 2.00 14.97
C VAL A 176 -7.11 0.90 14.99
N ILE A 177 -7.46 0.32 13.85
CA ILE A 177 -8.42 -0.80 13.76
C ILE A 177 -7.95 -1.99 14.60
N ALA A 178 -6.66 -2.33 14.55
CA ALA A 178 -6.11 -3.43 15.32
C ALA A 178 -6.22 -3.19 16.84
N TRP A 179 -5.87 -2.00 17.31
CA TRP A 179 -5.99 -1.68 18.75
C TRP A 179 -7.44 -1.63 19.22
N LEU A 180 -8.36 -1.16 18.38
CA LEU A 180 -9.79 -1.23 18.68
C LEU A 180 -10.29 -2.68 18.69
N THR A 181 -9.76 -3.54 17.83
CA THR A 181 -10.10 -4.98 17.82
C THR A 181 -9.53 -5.70 19.04
N LEU A 182 -8.24 -5.46 19.37
CA LEU A 182 -7.54 -6.12 20.46
C LEU A 182 -8.05 -5.69 21.86
N PHE A 183 -8.34 -4.41 22.04
CA PHE A 183 -8.62 -3.83 23.36
C PHE A 183 -10.06 -3.33 23.50
N GLY A 184 -10.85 -3.35 22.43
CA GLY A 184 -12.25 -2.94 22.39
C GLY A 184 -12.48 -1.49 22.02
N ASP A 185 -13.53 -1.25 21.20
CA ASP A 185 -13.93 0.08 20.71
C ASP A 185 -15.01 0.73 21.60
N GLN A 186 -16.12 0.04 21.85
CA GLN A 186 -17.28 0.54 22.59
C GLN A 186 -17.68 1.97 22.21
N ASN A 187 -17.73 2.28 20.92
CA ASN A 187 -18.12 3.59 20.39
C ASN A 187 -17.35 4.77 21.01
N GLY A 188 -16.01 4.67 21.02
CA GLY A 188 -15.13 5.72 21.52
C GLY A 188 -14.78 5.64 23.01
N LYS A 189 -15.29 4.65 23.76
CA LYS A 189 -15.07 4.50 25.20
C LYS A 189 -14.30 3.23 25.59
N GLY A 190 -13.99 2.36 24.64
CA GLY A 190 -13.34 1.07 24.86
C GLY A 190 -11.87 1.14 25.26
N GLY A 191 -11.33 -0.03 25.59
CA GLY A 191 -9.91 -0.18 25.95
C GLY A 191 -8.93 0.26 24.86
N GLY A 192 -9.30 0.13 23.57
CA GLY A 192 -8.48 0.59 22.44
C GLY A 192 -8.28 2.10 22.45
N TRP A 193 -9.33 2.87 22.75
CA TRP A 193 -9.22 4.32 22.90
C TRP A 193 -8.40 4.72 24.13
N LYS A 194 -8.60 4.03 25.26
CA LYS A 194 -7.77 4.25 26.46
C LYS A 194 -6.29 3.93 26.21
N TYR A 195 -6.03 2.88 25.44
CA TYR A 195 -4.66 2.57 25.01
C TYR A 195 -4.07 3.71 24.17
N MET A 196 -4.81 4.19 23.17
CA MET A 196 -4.35 5.29 22.31
C MET A 196 -4.20 6.61 23.08
N ASP A 197 -5.03 6.89 24.10
CA ASP A 197 -4.84 8.04 24.99
C ASP A 197 -3.47 7.94 25.69
N GLY A 198 -3.13 6.78 26.27
CA GLY A 198 -1.83 6.55 26.90
C GLY A 198 -0.65 6.59 25.90
N LEU A 199 -0.82 6.02 24.71
CA LEU A 199 0.19 6.06 23.66
C LEU A 199 0.45 7.51 23.20
N HIS A 200 -0.61 8.31 23.06
CA HIS A 200 -0.53 9.71 22.63
C HIS A 200 0.36 10.57 23.54
N GLU A 201 0.38 10.30 24.85
CA GLU A 201 1.28 11.00 25.77
C GLU A 201 2.74 10.85 25.37
N ASN A 202 3.13 9.69 24.80
CA ASN A 202 4.48 9.34 24.40
C ASN A 202 4.79 9.67 22.95
N ILE A 203 3.77 9.92 22.12
CA ILE A 203 3.95 10.32 20.69
C ILE A 203 4.58 11.71 20.62
N ALA A 204 5.66 11.81 19.85
CA ALA A 204 6.27 13.09 19.46
C ALA A 204 5.52 13.71 18.27
N GLN A 205 5.19 12.90 17.25
CA GLN A 205 4.58 13.36 16.02
C GLN A 205 3.81 12.25 15.31
N TYR A 206 2.70 12.61 14.66
CA TYR A 206 2.01 11.79 13.67
C TYR A 206 2.40 12.22 12.26
N THR A 207 2.89 11.27 11.44
CA THR A 207 3.38 11.55 10.09
C THR A 207 2.32 11.27 9.02
N HIS A 208 2.41 11.88 7.84
CA HIS A 208 1.51 11.60 6.73
C HIS A 208 1.75 10.23 6.11
N SER A 209 3.02 9.84 6.00
CA SER A 209 3.44 8.59 5.36
C SER A 209 3.58 7.46 6.37
N GLY A 210 3.16 6.24 5.99
CA GLY A 210 3.34 5.03 6.80
C GLY A 210 4.78 4.60 6.95
N SER A 211 5.64 4.89 5.98
CA SER A 211 7.07 4.54 5.98
C SER A 211 7.95 5.54 6.74
N LYS A 212 7.53 6.79 6.85
CA LYS A 212 8.31 7.87 7.48
C LYS A 212 8.71 7.57 8.93
N PRO A 213 7.84 7.05 9.81
CA PRO A 213 8.24 6.73 11.18
C PRO A 213 9.42 5.76 11.28
N CYS A 214 9.42 4.70 10.46
CA CYS A 214 10.54 3.77 10.43
C CYS A 214 11.83 4.42 9.88
N ASN A 215 11.71 5.31 8.89
CA ASN A 215 12.86 6.05 8.38
C ASN A 215 13.46 6.98 9.44
N MET A 216 12.62 7.65 10.24
CA MET A 216 13.06 8.52 11.35
C MET A 216 13.72 7.70 12.47
N ALA A 217 13.19 6.52 12.79
CA ALA A 217 13.86 5.61 13.72
C ALA A 217 15.19 5.08 13.14
N ALA A 218 15.22 4.71 11.86
CA ALA A 218 16.42 4.21 11.20
C ALA A 218 17.56 5.26 11.16
N SER A 219 17.23 6.54 10.99
CA SER A 219 18.20 7.66 11.03
C SER A 219 18.63 8.07 12.45
N GLY A 220 17.97 7.56 13.49
CA GLY A 220 18.25 7.93 14.88
C GLY A 220 17.59 9.23 15.36
N GLU A 221 16.64 9.76 14.59
CA GLU A 221 15.89 10.96 14.99
C GLU A 221 14.94 10.62 16.17
N TYR A 222 14.36 9.41 16.17
CA TYR A 222 13.56 8.87 17.26
C TYR A 222 13.96 7.44 17.59
N VAL A 223 13.64 7.01 18.81
CA VAL A 223 13.90 5.64 19.26
C VAL A 223 12.92 4.64 18.64
N VAL A 224 11.66 5.05 18.50
CA VAL A 224 10.56 4.17 18.07
C VAL A 224 9.81 4.78 16.88
N GLY A 225 9.74 4.01 15.81
CA GLY A 225 8.85 4.29 14.68
C GLY A 225 7.82 3.17 14.52
N ILE A 226 6.53 3.46 14.74
CA ILE A 226 5.45 2.53 14.38
C ILE A 226 5.27 2.60 12.87
N SER A 227 5.39 1.45 12.18
CA SER A 227 5.40 1.38 10.74
C SER A 227 4.99 -0.03 10.26
N PHE A 228 5.57 -0.52 9.17
CA PHE A 228 5.25 -1.83 8.61
C PHE A 228 6.51 -2.58 8.19
N GLU A 229 6.38 -3.91 8.11
CA GLU A 229 7.49 -4.86 8.02
C GLU A 229 8.37 -4.66 6.77
N TYR A 230 7.77 -4.36 5.61
CA TYR A 230 8.55 -4.12 4.39
C TYR A 230 9.54 -2.96 4.56
N ARG A 231 9.08 -1.80 5.06
CA ARG A 231 9.94 -0.64 5.27
C ARG A 231 11.01 -0.92 6.33
N ALA A 232 10.64 -1.61 7.39
CA ALA A 232 11.56 -2.01 8.45
C ALA A 232 12.67 -2.94 7.92
N ASN A 233 12.30 -3.97 7.16
CA ASN A 233 13.25 -4.88 6.52
C ASN A 233 14.17 -4.16 5.53
N ALA A 234 13.62 -3.28 4.70
CA ALA A 234 14.39 -2.52 3.71
C ALA A 234 15.41 -1.59 4.39
N ASN A 235 15.05 -0.95 5.49
CA ASN A 235 15.98 -0.09 6.25
C ASN A 235 17.06 -0.93 6.95
N LYS A 236 16.69 -2.05 7.58
CA LYS A 236 17.65 -2.96 8.23
C LYS A 236 18.62 -3.56 7.23
N ALA A 237 18.17 -3.95 6.06
CA ALA A 237 19.01 -4.47 4.97
C ALA A 237 20.04 -3.44 4.47
N LYS A 238 19.73 -2.14 4.59
CA LYS A 238 20.65 -1.03 4.30
C LYS A 238 21.61 -0.70 5.46
N GLY A 239 21.60 -1.48 6.54
CA GLY A 239 22.49 -1.32 7.69
C GLY A 239 21.98 -0.38 8.78
N ALA A 240 20.70 0.02 8.75
CA ALA A 240 20.13 0.82 9.83
C ALA A 240 20.16 0.06 11.17
N PRO A 241 20.57 0.72 12.29
CA PRO A 241 20.69 0.09 13.59
C PRO A 241 19.32 -0.08 14.27
N ILE A 242 18.41 -0.75 13.60
CA ILE A 242 17.06 -0.99 14.10
C ILE A 242 16.77 -2.48 14.30
N ASP A 243 16.00 -2.79 15.31
CA ASP A 243 15.31 -4.07 15.44
C ASP A 243 13.86 -3.92 14.96
N LEU A 244 13.37 -4.99 14.31
CA LEU A 244 11.95 -5.13 13.99
C LEU A 244 11.27 -5.80 15.18
N VAL A 245 10.31 -5.12 15.78
CA VAL A 245 9.54 -5.67 16.89
C VAL A 245 8.11 -5.91 16.42
N PHE A 246 7.65 -7.13 16.61
CA PHE A 246 6.29 -7.57 16.31
C PHE A 246 5.55 -7.80 17.64
N PRO A 247 4.69 -6.86 18.08
CA PRO A 247 4.03 -6.93 19.37
C PRO A 247 3.25 -8.21 19.61
N LYS A 248 3.34 -8.75 20.84
CA LYS A 248 2.81 -10.06 21.20
C LYS A 248 1.28 -10.13 21.20
N GLU A 249 0.59 -9.00 21.44
CA GLU A 249 -0.88 -8.97 21.48
C GLU A 249 -1.54 -9.21 20.14
N GLY A 250 -0.83 -8.93 19.05
CA GLY A 250 -1.31 -9.07 17.67
C GLY A 250 -0.95 -7.86 16.81
N LEU A 251 -1.03 -8.05 15.52
CA LEU A 251 -0.55 -7.09 14.52
C LEU A 251 -1.71 -6.56 13.69
N GLY A 252 -1.79 -5.25 13.53
CA GLY A 252 -2.59 -4.62 12.50
C GLY A 252 -2.05 -4.98 11.12
N TRP A 253 -2.94 -5.09 10.16
CA TRP A 253 -2.57 -5.40 8.78
C TRP A 253 -3.65 -4.98 7.81
N ASP A 254 -3.30 -4.90 6.53
CA ASP A 254 -4.23 -4.74 5.42
C ASP A 254 -3.66 -5.46 4.18
N LEU A 255 -4.41 -5.44 3.08
CA LEU A 255 -3.94 -5.93 1.78
C LEU A 255 -3.57 -4.73 0.89
N GLU A 256 -2.41 -4.74 0.29
CA GLU A 256 -2.24 -4.03 -0.97
C GLU A 256 -3.15 -4.69 -1.99
N SER A 257 -4.04 -3.92 -2.61
CA SER A 257 -5.13 -4.47 -3.41
C SER A 257 -5.24 -3.79 -4.76
N PHE A 258 -5.91 -4.47 -5.69
CA PHE A 258 -6.19 -4.01 -7.04
C PHE A 258 -7.68 -3.85 -7.27
N ALA A 259 -8.06 -2.80 -8.02
CA ALA A 259 -9.41 -2.60 -8.54
C ALA A 259 -9.38 -1.81 -9.85
N ILE A 260 -10.37 -2.04 -10.71
CA ILE A 260 -10.63 -1.21 -11.89
C ILE A 260 -11.60 -0.10 -11.49
N HIS A 261 -11.31 1.15 -11.88
CA HIS A 261 -12.23 2.25 -11.60
C HIS A 261 -13.43 2.19 -12.58
N LYS A 262 -14.64 2.33 -12.04
CA LYS A 262 -15.86 2.30 -12.84
C LYS A 262 -15.93 3.52 -13.77
N GLY A 263 -16.26 3.28 -15.03
CA GLY A 263 -16.36 4.34 -16.04
C GLY A 263 -15.04 4.73 -16.70
N THR A 264 -13.94 3.99 -16.46
CA THR A 264 -12.69 4.18 -17.20
C THR A 264 -12.90 4.07 -18.71
N LYS A 265 -12.26 4.95 -19.47
CA LYS A 265 -12.23 4.87 -20.94
C LYS A 265 -11.18 3.88 -21.46
N GLN A 266 -10.32 3.37 -20.59
CA GLN A 266 -9.22 2.45 -20.88
C GLN A 266 -9.50 1.04 -20.31
N LEU A 267 -10.76 0.59 -20.36
CA LEU A 267 -11.20 -0.65 -19.71
C LEU A 267 -10.38 -1.88 -20.13
N ASP A 268 -10.06 -2.02 -21.42
CA ASP A 268 -9.28 -3.17 -21.92
C ASP A 268 -7.85 -3.14 -21.40
N ALA A 269 -7.20 -1.97 -21.36
CA ALA A 269 -5.87 -1.81 -20.78
C ALA A 269 -5.89 -2.07 -19.26
N ALA A 270 -6.92 -1.59 -18.55
CA ALA A 270 -7.12 -1.84 -17.13
C ALA A 270 -7.31 -3.33 -16.83
N LYS A 271 -8.08 -4.07 -17.65
CA LYS A 271 -8.23 -5.53 -17.56
C LYS A 271 -6.92 -6.29 -17.81
N LYS A 272 -6.09 -5.84 -18.74
CA LYS A 272 -4.75 -6.42 -18.97
C LYS A 272 -3.87 -6.24 -17.72
N LEU A 273 -3.85 -5.03 -17.13
CA LEU A 273 -3.14 -4.80 -15.88
C LEU A 273 -3.70 -5.63 -14.73
N ALA A 274 -5.02 -5.77 -14.62
CA ALA A 274 -5.72 -6.60 -13.64
C ALA A 274 -5.29 -8.08 -13.72
N ASN A 275 -5.28 -8.64 -14.94
CA ASN A 275 -4.83 -10.01 -15.19
C ASN A 275 -3.36 -10.22 -14.83
N TRP A 276 -2.50 -9.25 -15.16
CA TRP A 276 -1.10 -9.31 -14.77
C TRP A 276 -0.93 -9.19 -13.24
N ALA A 277 -1.60 -8.22 -12.61
CA ALA A 277 -1.50 -7.99 -11.17
C ALA A 277 -1.94 -9.19 -10.33
N SER A 278 -2.85 -10.03 -10.86
CA SER A 278 -3.29 -11.28 -10.23
C SER A 278 -2.43 -12.49 -10.63
N SER A 279 -1.43 -12.34 -11.51
CA SER A 279 -0.65 -13.47 -12.03
C SER A 279 0.39 -13.98 -11.02
N LYS A 280 0.80 -15.24 -11.19
CA LYS A 280 1.87 -15.83 -10.38
C LYS A 280 3.20 -15.06 -10.52
N ASP A 281 3.49 -14.48 -11.68
CA ASP A 281 4.71 -13.71 -11.90
C ASP A 281 4.67 -12.37 -11.16
N ALA A 282 3.52 -11.70 -11.11
CA ALA A 282 3.35 -10.53 -10.27
C ALA A 282 3.46 -10.88 -8.77
N MET A 283 2.82 -11.98 -8.33
CA MET A 283 2.93 -12.47 -6.94
C MET A 283 4.38 -12.76 -6.52
N LYS A 284 5.21 -13.31 -7.42
CA LYS A 284 6.65 -13.48 -7.16
C LYS A 284 7.38 -12.14 -6.96
N LEU A 285 6.97 -11.09 -7.66
CA LEU A 285 7.54 -9.75 -7.44
C LEU A 285 7.10 -9.19 -6.09
N TYR A 286 5.83 -9.37 -5.71
CA TYR A 286 5.33 -8.96 -4.39
C TYR A 286 6.01 -9.74 -3.27
N GLY A 287 6.18 -11.06 -3.42
CA GLY A 287 6.82 -11.94 -2.46
C GLY A 287 8.30 -11.67 -2.19
N LYS A 288 8.96 -10.84 -3.00
CA LYS A 288 10.32 -10.33 -2.67
C LYS A 288 10.29 -9.31 -1.53
N ASN A 289 9.16 -8.67 -1.33
CA ASN A 289 8.98 -7.57 -0.38
C ASN A 289 8.11 -7.95 0.82
N PHE A 290 7.19 -8.90 0.65
CA PHE A 290 6.16 -9.25 1.63
C PHE A 290 6.16 -10.75 1.93
N ALA A 291 6.00 -11.09 3.20
CA ALA A 291 6.01 -12.49 3.65
C ALA A 291 4.77 -13.28 3.20
N ILE A 292 3.66 -12.57 2.93
CA ILE A 292 2.38 -13.18 2.54
C ILE A 292 1.90 -12.52 1.26
N THR A 293 1.71 -13.32 0.21
CA THR A 293 1.08 -12.91 -1.05
C THR A 293 -0.33 -13.49 -1.15
N ALA A 294 -1.17 -12.89 -1.99
CA ALA A 294 -2.55 -13.35 -2.16
C ALA A 294 -2.65 -14.75 -2.78
N HIS A 295 -1.61 -15.22 -3.50
CA HIS A 295 -1.43 -16.63 -3.84
C HIS A 295 -0.62 -17.31 -2.74
N PRO A 296 -1.11 -18.39 -2.13
CA PRO A 296 -0.39 -19.08 -1.06
C PRO A 296 0.90 -19.71 -1.58
N GLY A 297 1.95 -19.69 -0.75
CA GLY A 297 3.21 -20.40 -1.02
C GLY A 297 4.06 -19.83 -2.16
N VAL A 298 3.84 -18.58 -2.57
CA VAL A 298 4.63 -17.90 -3.62
C VAL A 298 5.71 -17.00 -3.04
N ALA A 299 5.48 -16.39 -1.87
CA ALA A 299 6.47 -15.57 -1.19
C ALA A 299 7.58 -16.44 -0.56
N ASP A 300 8.83 -15.98 -0.66
CA ASP A 300 9.92 -16.53 0.11
C ASP A 300 9.89 -15.99 1.55
N PRO A 301 10.43 -16.77 2.54
CA PRO A 301 10.57 -16.25 3.90
C PRO A 301 11.43 -14.99 3.92
N LEU A 302 10.91 -13.93 4.53
CA LEU A 302 11.66 -12.69 4.66
C LEU A 302 12.57 -12.71 5.90
N PRO A 303 13.81 -12.18 5.80
CA PRO A 303 14.65 -12.00 6.96
C PRO A 303 13.96 -11.07 7.97
N ASN A 304 14.21 -11.35 9.28
CA ASN A 304 13.67 -10.58 10.40
C ASN A 304 12.15 -10.62 10.59
N VAL A 305 11.39 -11.32 9.77
CA VAL A 305 9.96 -11.60 9.98
C VAL A 305 9.82 -12.92 10.71
N PRO A 306 9.10 -12.99 11.85
CA PRO A 306 8.98 -14.22 12.61
C PRO A 306 8.18 -15.29 11.85
N LYS A 307 8.50 -16.57 12.08
CA LYS A 307 7.83 -17.68 11.38
C LYS A 307 6.33 -17.77 11.68
N ASP A 308 5.91 -17.26 12.84
CA ASP A 308 4.52 -17.22 13.30
C ASP A 308 3.81 -15.88 12.94
N TYR A 309 4.40 -15.09 12.01
CA TYR A 309 3.88 -13.78 11.61
C TYR A 309 2.40 -13.80 11.21
N GLU A 310 2.01 -14.75 10.37
CA GLU A 310 0.63 -14.87 9.89
C GLU A 310 -0.36 -15.11 11.05
N SER A 311 0.01 -15.94 12.01
CA SER A 311 -0.84 -16.23 13.17
C SER A 311 -0.96 -15.07 14.16
N ARG A 312 -0.09 -14.06 14.05
CA ARG A 312 -0.16 -12.82 14.86
C ARG A 312 -1.07 -11.75 14.27
N LEU A 313 -1.49 -11.89 13.01
CA LEU A 313 -2.38 -10.92 12.37
C LEU A 313 -3.75 -10.93 13.05
N VAL A 314 -4.23 -9.76 13.48
CA VAL A 314 -5.55 -9.65 14.10
C VAL A 314 -6.65 -9.99 13.09
N LYS A 315 -7.79 -10.47 13.58
CA LYS A 315 -8.95 -10.67 12.71
C LYS A 315 -9.40 -9.31 12.16
N LEU A 316 -9.35 -9.17 10.85
CA LEU A 316 -9.79 -7.96 10.14
C LEU A 316 -11.07 -8.26 9.34
N ASP A 317 -12.06 -7.40 9.48
CA ASP A 317 -13.23 -7.34 8.63
C ASP A 317 -13.16 -6.06 7.79
N PHE A 318 -12.91 -6.21 6.49
CA PHE A 318 -12.72 -5.09 5.55
C PHE A 318 -13.98 -4.24 5.41
N GLU A 319 -15.17 -4.86 5.42
CA GLU A 319 -16.45 -4.15 5.32
C GLU A 319 -16.70 -3.32 6.60
N TYR A 320 -16.49 -3.92 7.77
CA TYR A 320 -16.58 -3.21 9.04
C TYR A 320 -15.59 -2.03 9.10
N ALA A 321 -14.34 -2.24 8.72
CA ALA A 321 -13.34 -1.19 8.70
C ALA A 321 -13.71 -0.06 7.74
N ALA A 322 -14.27 -0.38 6.57
CA ALA A 322 -14.78 0.61 5.62
C ALA A 322 -15.98 1.39 6.20
N ASP A 323 -16.93 0.70 6.83
CA ASP A 323 -18.14 1.29 7.39
C ASP A 323 -17.88 2.22 8.57
N GLN A 324 -16.92 1.86 9.42
CA GLN A 324 -16.56 2.64 10.61
C GLN A 324 -15.52 3.74 10.36
N ARG A 325 -14.99 3.81 9.14
CA ARG A 325 -13.86 4.70 8.83
C ARG A 325 -14.11 6.15 9.22
N GLU A 326 -15.22 6.71 8.81
CA GLU A 326 -15.57 8.11 9.07
C GLU A 326 -15.65 8.39 10.58
N ARG A 327 -16.40 7.55 11.33
CA ARG A 327 -16.54 7.68 12.77
C ARG A 327 -15.20 7.57 13.49
N ILE A 328 -14.40 6.55 13.15
CA ILE A 328 -13.11 6.31 13.80
C ILE A 328 -12.15 7.47 13.53
N LEU A 329 -12.07 7.93 12.30
CA LEU A 329 -11.18 9.04 11.94
C LEU A 329 -11.62 10.38 12.57
N ALA A 330 -12.93 10.64 12.67
CA ALA A 330 -13.45 11.82 13.35
C ALA A 330 -13.07 11.82 14.85
N GLU A 331 -13.28 10.69 15.54
CA GLU A 331 -12.91 10.53 16.95
C GLU A 331 -11.39 10.66 17.15
N TRP A 332 -10.60 10.00 16.28
CA TRP A 332 -9.15 10.07 16.33
C TRP A 332 -8.63 11.51 16.12
N ASN A 333 -9.16 12.22 15.13
CA ASN A 333 -8.79 13.60 14.85
C ASN A 333 -9.11 14.52 16.04
N THR A 334 -10.26 14.34 16.65
CA THR A 334 -10.67 15.12 17.84
C THR A 334 -9.69 14.96 18.99
N ARG A 335 -9.19 13.73 19.21
CA ARG A 335 -8.30 13.44 20.35
C ARG A 335 -6.84 13.77 20.06
N TYR A 336 -6.32 13.44 18.86
CA TYR A 336 -4.88 13.29 18.68
C TYR A 336 -4.27 14.16 17.59
N ASN A 337 -5.06 14.80 16.73
CA ASN A 337 -4.56 15.51 15.55
C ASN A 337 -3.60 16.67 15.87
N GLY A 338 -3.59 17.16 17.12
CA GLY A 338 -2.73 18.28 17.54
C GLY A 338 -1.22 18.02 17.38
N LYS A 339 -0.78 16.75 17.35
CA LYS A 339 0.61 16.35 17.12
C LYS A 339 0.88 15.93 15.66
N SER A 340 -0.05 16.10 14.73
CA SER A 340 0.16 15.77 13.31
C SER A 340 1.12 16.75 12.64
N GLU A 341 1.97 16.23 11.76
CA GLU A 341 2.85 17.08 10.95
C GLU A 341 2.00 18.02 10.07
N LYS A 342 2.48 19.24 9.92
CA LYS A 342 1.85 20.24 9.03
C LYS A 342 2.11 19.86 7.57
N ARG A 343 1.09 20.02 6.74
CA ARG A 343 1.20 19.86 5.27
C ARG A 343 1.89 21.06 4.64
#